data_fb6a32a33e7810c2021d62aebaffb80d
#
_entry.id   fb6a32a33e7810c2021d62aebaffb80d
#
_cell.length_a   1.000
_cell.length_b   1.000
_cell.length_c   1.000
_cell.angle_alpha   90.00
_cell.angle_beta   90.00
_cell.angle_gamma   90.00
#
_symmetry.space_group_name_H-M   'P 1'
#
loop_
_entity.id
_entity.type
_entity.pdbx_description
1 polymer ?
#
loop_
_entity_poly.entity_id
_entity_poly.type
_entity_poly.pdbx_seq_one_letter_code
_entity_poly.pdbx_strand_id
1 'polypeptide(L)'
;QSVANCYTALDQGLEVMPVLNKIDLPQANPDAVCAEIEEVIGVDATDACQVSAKTGLGVPELLDALVERIPGPVGDRDAPLRALIIDSWFDNYLGVVSLVRIKNGRVKKGDKILVKSTGQTHLVTSVGVFTPKHSETGSLEAGEVGFVIAGIKDIFGAPVGDTLTLSTTPNVDMLPGFKKVKPQVYAGLFPITSDDYEPFRDALAKLKLNDSALFYEPESSDALGFGFRCGFLGMLHMEIVQERLEREYNLDLLTTAPTVIYEIVKKN
;
A
#
# COMPACT_ATOMS: atom_id res chain seq x y z
N GLN A 1 5.78 12.97 -14.32
CA GLN A 1 5.39 11.92 -13.37
C GLN A 1 5.51 10.53 -13.99
N SER A 2 4.98 10.28 -15.20
CA SER A 2 5.09 8.99 -15.89
C SER A 2 6.53 8.55 -16.11
N VAL A 3 7.40 9.45 -16.54
CA VAL A 3 8.84 9.20 -16.76
C VAL A 3 9.52 8.79 -15.44
N ALA A 4 9.29 9.53 -14.35
CA ALA A 4 9.87 9.20 -13.04
C ALA A 4 9.41 7.82 -12.52
N ASN A 5 8.12 7.51 -12.69
CA ASN A 5 7.59 6.19 -12.31
C ASN A 5 8.16 5.06 -13.16
N CYS A 6 8.37 5.31 -14.45
CA CYS A 6 8.99 4.35 -15.37
C CYS A 6 10.44 4.02 -14.96
N TYR A 7 11.26 5.05 -14.68
CA TYR A 7 12.61 4.83 -14.16
C TYR A 7 12.63 4.08 -12.85
N THR A 8 11.69 4.38 -11.93
CA THR A 8 11.57 3.63 -10.67
C THR A 8 11.26 2.15 -10.92
N ALA A 9 10.43 1.83 -11.92
CA ALA A 9 10.11 0.45 -12.28
C ALA A 9 11.34 -0.26 -12.90
N LEU A 10 12.05 0.39 -13.81
CA LEU A 10 13.27 -0.13 -14.43
C LEU A 10 14.39 -0.38 -13.42
N ASP A 11 14.58 0.54 -12.46
CA ASP A 11 15.57 0.40 -11.38
C ASP A 11 15.27 -0.80 -10.46
N GLN A 12 14.01 -1.22 -10.39
CA GLN A 12 13.58 -2.42 -9.66
C GLN A 12 13.61 -3.69 -10.52
N GLY A 13 14.06 -3.60 -11.78
CA GLY A 13 14.11 -4.73 -12.71
C GLY A 13 12.74 -5.22 -13.16
N LEU A 14 11.74 -4.33 -13.17
CA LEU A 14 10.40 -4.65 -13.65
C LEU A 14 10.35 -4.51 -15.18
N GLU A 15 9.60 -5.41 -15.81
CA GLU A 15 9.27 -5.30 -17.23
C GLU A 15 8.31 -4.13 -17.46
N VAL A 16 8.59 -3.32 -18.48
CA VAL A 16 7.78 -2.15 -18.83
C VAL A 16 7.27 -2.32 -20.26
N MET A 17 5.95 -2.32 -20.42
CA MET A 17 5.29 -2.45 -21.70
C MET A 17 4.56 -1.13 -22.04
N PRO A 18 4.96 -0.44 -23.13
CA PRO A 18 4.29 0.79 -23.57
C PRO A 18 2.86 0.52 -24.06
N VAL A 19 1.91 1.34 -23.64
CA VAL A 19 0.51 1.30 -24.07
C VAL A 19 0.02 2.72 -24.37
N LEU A 20 -0.41 2.95 -25.61
CA LEU A 20 -0.94 4.24 -26.07
C LEU A 20 -2.45 4.23 -25.96
N ASN A 21 -2.98 5.02 -25.02
CA ASN A 21 -4.42 5.14 -24.82
C ASN A 21 -4.98 6.36 -25.54
N LYS A 22 -6.31 6.39 -25.71
CA LYS A 22 -7.08 7.49 -26.34
C LYS A 22 -6.81 7.62 -27.84
N ILE A 23 -6.52 6.52 -28.54
CA ILE A 23 -6.31 6.53 -30.00
C ILE A 23 -7.57 6.88 -30.80
N ASP A 24 -8.75 6.91 -30.15
CA ASP A 24 -10.01 7.33 -30.72
C ASP A 24 -10.11 8.86 -30.92
N LEU A 25 -9.21 9.64 -30.36
CA LEU A 25 -9.25 11.09 -30.48
C LEU A 25 -8.67 11.53 -31.83
N PRO A 26 -9.31 12.54 -32.50
CA PRO A 26 -8.86 13.04 -33.81
C PRO A 26 -7.42 13.56 -33.86
N GLN A 27 -6.91 14.04 -32.71
CA GLN A 27 -5.53 14.55 -32.56
C GLN A 27 -4.54 13.49 -32.10
N ALA A 28 -4.94 12.22 -31.97
CA ALA A 28 -4.04 11.16 -31.58
C ALA A 28 -2.96 10.97 -32.65
N ASN A 29 -1.70 10.91 -32.22
CA ASN A 29 -0.55 10.66 -33.09
C ASN A 29 0.33 9.58 -32.43
N PRO A 30 0.01 8.30 -32.62
CA PRO A 30 0.76 7.19 -32.02
C PRO A 30 2.24 7.20 -32.38
N ASP A 31 2.59 7.47 -33.64
CA ASP A 31 3.97 7.43 -34.10
C ASP A 31 4.86 8.48 -33.40
N ALA A 32 4.35 9.70 -33.23
CA ALA A 32 5.06 10.74 -32.50
C ALA A 32 5.23 10.41 -31.03
N VAL A 33 4.23 9.77 -30.39
CA VAL A 33 4.30 9.37 -28.98
C VAL A 33 5.26 8.20 -28.80
N CYS A 34 5.31 7.22 -29.70
CA CYS A 34 6.31 6.16 -29.68
C CYS A 34 7.72 6.74 -29.75
N ALA A 35 7.98 7.65 -30.69
CA ALA A 35 9.28 8.30 -30.81
C ALA A 35 9.67 9.08 -29.53
N GLU A 36 8.72 9.76 -28.89
CA GLU A 36 8.93 10.47 -27.62
C GLU A 36 9.26 9.50 -26.47
N ILE A 37 8.58 8.35 -26.39
CA ILE A 37 8.86 7.32 -25.37
C ILE A 37 10.30 6.79 -25.54
N GLU A 38 10.71 6.49 -26.76
CA GLU A 38 12.06 6.00 -27.06
C GLU A 38 13.12 7.06 -26.75
N GLU A 39 12.91 8.31 -27.14
CA GLU A 39 13.86 9.41 -26.91
C GLU A 39 13.99 9.78 -25.42
N VAL A 40 12.87 9.89 -24.71
CA VAL A 40 12.85 10.41 -23.33
C VAL A 40 13.09 9.34 -22.28
N ILE A 41 12.57 8.12 -22.49
CA ILE A 41 12.62 7.04 -21.51
C ILE A 41 13.66 5.99 -21.89
N GLY A 42 13.89 5.78 -23.19
CA GLY A 42 14.79 4.75 -23.71
C GLY A 42 14.18 3.35 -23.73
N VAL A 43 12.86 3.24 -23.66
CA VAL A 43 12.11 1.98 -23.77
C VAL A 43 11.65 1.81 -25.20
N ASP A 44 11.87 0.63 -25.78
CA ASP A 44 11.39 0.29 -27.13
C ASP A 44 9.84 0.38 -27.17
N ALA A 45 9.32 1.23 -28.04
CA ALA A 45 7.90 1.46 -28.22
C ALA A 45 7.40 0.99 -29.61
N THR A 46 8.23 0.29 -30.37
CA THR A 46 7.89 -0.19 -31.73
C THR A 46 6.61 -1.04 -31.71
N ASP A 47 6.46 -1.91 -30.71
CA ASP A 47 5.32 -2.80 -30.52
C ASP A 47 4.36 -2.31 -29.44
N ALA A 48 4.26 -0.99 -29.23
CA ALA A 48 3.36 -0.42 -28.25
C ALA A 48 1.89 -0.75 -28.57
N CYS A 49 1.16 -1.25 -27.58
CA CYS A 49 -0.27 -1.52 -27.75
C CYS A 49 -1.05 -0.23 -27.89
N GLN A 50 -1.90 -0.13 -28.91
CA GLN A 50 -2.73 1.03 -29.18
C GLN A 50 -4.17 0.75 -28.78
N VAL A 51 -4.70 1.51 -27.83
CA VAL A 51 -6.02 1.24 -27.24
C VAL A 51 -6.87 2.51 -27.09
N SER A 52 -8.16 2.31 -26.98
CA SER A 52 -9.09 3.30 -26.43
C SER A 52 -9.89 2.64 -25.32
N ALA A 53 -9.55 2.95 -24.08
CA ALA A 53 -10.30 2.48 -22.92
C ALA A 53 -11.76 2.95 -22.92
N LYS A 54 -12.06 4.09 -23.59
CA LYS A 54 -13.41 4.65 -23.73
C LYS A 54 -14.29 3.81 -24.66
N THR A 55 -13.74 3.37 -25.79
CA THR A 55 -14.49 2.63 -26.83
C THR A 55 -14.32 1.12 -26.73
N GLY A 56 -13.32 0.65 -25.98
CA GLY A 56 -12.93 -0.74 -25.90
C GLY A 56 -12.00 -1.20 -27.03
N LEU A 57 -11.67 -0.34 -27.98
CA LEU A 57 -10.79 -0.66 -29.11
C LEU A 57 -9.40 -1.06 -28.62
N GLY A 58 -8.86 -2.21 -29.08
CA GLY A 58 -7.53 -2.74 -28.76
C GLY A 58 -7.40 -3.28 -27.33
N VAL A 59 -8.44 -3.24 -26.51
CA VAL A 59 -8.38 -3.69 -25.10
C VAL A 59 -8.26 -5.22 -24.99
N PRO A 60 -8.99 -6.06 -25.76
CA PRO A 60 -8.79 -7.51 -25.73
C PRO A 60 -7.34 -7.89 -26.10
N GLU A 61 -6.79 -7.31 -27.16
CA GLU A 61 -5.43 -7.54 -27.63
C GLU A 61 -4.39 -7.11 -26.60
N LEU A 62 -4.64 -6.01 -25.88
CA LEU A 62 -3.79 -5.58 -24.76
C LEU A 62 -3.79 -6.62 -23.63
N LEU A 63 -4.94 -7.21 -23.29
CA LEU A 63 -5.02 -8.22 -22.24
C LEU A 63 -4.25 -9.49 -22.64
N ASP A 64 -4.35 -9.92 -23.89
CA ASP A 64 -3.58 -11.04 -24.41
C ASP A 64 -2.08 -10.74 -24.39
N ALA A 65 -1.67 -9.55 -24.84
CA ALA A 65 -0.27 -9.11 -24.82
C ALA A 65 0.31 -9.03 -23.39
N LEU A 66 -0.49 -8.63 -22.40
CA LEU A 66 -0.08 -8.65 -20.98
C LEU A 66 0.28 -10.07 -20.52
N VAL A 67 -0.55 -11.06 -20.88
CA VAL A 67 -0.32 -12.47 -20.50
C VAL A 67 0.91 -13.05 -21.21
N GLU A 68 1.15 -12.66 -22.46
CA GLU A 68 2.25 -13.19 -23.27
C GLU A 68 3.60 -12.52 -22.96
N ARG A 69 3.61 -11.20 -22.72
CA ARG A 69 4.86 -10.41 -22.63
C ARG A 69 5.34 -10.19 -21.20
N ILE A 70 4.42 -10.03 -20.23
CA ILE A 70 4.82 -9.80 -18.84
C ILE A 70 5.13 -11.14 -18.17
N PRO A 71 6.37 -11.35 -17.66
CA PRO A 71 6.71 -12.60 -17.01
C PRO A 71 5.89 -12.78 -15.72
N GLY A 72 5.51 -14.03 -15.47
CA GLY A 72 4.85 -14.40 -14.22
C GLY A 72 5.74 -14.16 -13.00
N PRO A 73 5.14 -14.05 -11.80
CA PRO A 73 5.91 -13.84 -10.57
C PRO A 73 6.85 -15.02 -10.30
N VAL A 74 8.10 -14.70 -9.95
CA VAL A 74 9.11 -15.70 -9.58
C VAL A 74 8.93 -16.08 -8.12
N GLY A 75 8.87 -17.39 -7.82
CA GLY A 75 8.79 -17.93 -6.48
C GLY A 75 8.81 -19.46 -6.47
N ASP A 76 9.24 -20.03 -5.35
CA ASP A 76 9.29 -21.47 -5.13
C ASP A 76 8.19 -21.87 -4.16
N ARG A 77 7.28 -22.75 -4.61
CA ARG A 77 6.13 -23.24 -3.82
C ARG A 77 6.53 -24.21 -2.71
N ASP A 78 7.64 -24.91 -2.90
CA ASP A 78 8.12 -25.93 -1.97
C ASP A 78 9.11 -25.37 -0.94
N ALA A 79 9.56 -24.13 -1.13
CA ALA A 79 10.41 -23.44 -0.17
C ALA A 79 9.62 -23.02 1.09
N PRO A 80 10.32 -22.71 2.21
CA PRO A 80 9.68 -22.14 3.38
C PRO A 80 8.88 -20.87 3.08
N LEU A 81 7.72 -20.71 3.71
CA LEU A 81 6.86 -19.54 3.55
C LEU A 81 7.64 -18.24 3.80
N ARG A 82 7.59 -17.34 2.83
CA ARG A 82 8.00 -15.94 2.95
C ARG A 82 6.94 -15.08 2.27
N ALA A 83 6.15 -14.38 3.06
CA ALA A 83 5.11 -13.48 2.58
C ALA A 83 5.37 -12.06 3.08
N LEU A 84 5.22 -11.07 2.21
CA LEU A 84 5.31 -9.66 2.56
C LEU A 84 3.92 -9.12 2.84
N ILE A 85 3.74 -8.46 3.98
CA ILE A 85 2.52 -7.70 4.28
C ILE A 85 2.58 -6.40 3.48
N ILE A 86 1.72 -6.25 2.47
CA ILE A 86 1.69 -5.08 1.60
C ILE A 86 0.66 -4.05 2.03
N ASP A 87 -0.37 -4.47 2.75
CA ASP A 87 -1.38 -3.61 3.35
C ASP A 87 -2.04 -4.33 4.54
N SER A 88 -2.69 -3.58 5.44
CA SER A 88 -3.44 -4.14 6.55
C SER A 88 -4.55 -3.17 6.96
N TRP A 89 -5.67 -3.71 7.41
CA TRP A 89 -6.75 -2.93 8.02
C TRP A 89 -7.36 -3.67 9.20
N PHE A 90 -8.03 -2.94 10.04
CA PHE A 90 -8.67 -3.50 11.21
C PHE A 90 -10.17 -3.70 10.97
N ASP A 91 -10.62 -4.93 11.15
CA ASP A 91 -12.03 -5.29 11.16
C ASP A 91 -12.45 -5.62 12.60
N ASN A 92 -13.58 -5.07 13.04
CA ASN A 92 -14.02 -5.22 14.43
C ASN A 92 -14.35 -6.68 14.83
N TYR A 93 -14.65 -7.55 13.85
CA TYR A 93 -14.99 -8.96 14.08
C TYR A 93 -13.80 -9.89 13.81
N LEU A 94 -13.03 -9.60 12.78
CA LEU A 94 -11.93 -10.46 12.30
C LEU A 94 -10.58 -10.09 12.93
N GLY A 95 -10.46 -8.89 13.47
CA GLY A 95 -9.18 -8.31 13.90
C GLY A 95 -8.41 -7.74 12.70
N VAL A 96 -7.08 -7.81 12.74
CA VAL A 96 -6.24 -7.37 11.64
C VAL A 96 -6.39 -8.32 10.45
N VAL A 97 -6.78 -7.77 9.31
CA VAL A 97 -6.76 -8.43 8.01
C VAL A 97 -5.52 -7.94 7.26
N SER A 98 -4.61 -8.84 6.96
CA SER A 98 -3.38 -8.50 6.24
C SER A 98 -3.49 -8.90 4.78
N LEU A 99 -3.25 -7.93 3.87
CA LEU A 99 -3.03 -8.20 2.46
C LEU A 99 -1.58 -8.58 2.26
N VAL A 100 -1.33 -9.76 1.71
CA VAL A 100 0.02 -10.30 1.59
C VAL A 100 0.36 -10.69 0.17
N ARG A 101 1.63 -10.54 -0.19
CA ARG A 101 2.22 -11.13 -1.38
C ARG A 101 3.07 -12.32 -0.95
N ILE A 102 2.73 -13.51 -1.44
CA ILE A 102 3.52 -14.71 -1.19
C ILE A 102 4.74 -14.70 -2.12
N LYS A 103 5.93 -14.59 -1.53
CA LYS A 103 7.18 -14.63 -2.29
C LYS A 103 7.63 -16.07 -2.53
N ASN A 104 7.57 -16.91 -1.49
CA ASN A 104 7.90 -18.34 -1.54
C ASN A 104 6.97 -19.12 -0.62
N GLY A 105 6.85 -20.41 -0.86
CA GLY A 105 6.07 -21.33 -0.05
C GLY A 105 4.58 -21.16 -0.25
N ARG A 106 3.84 -21.57 0.75
CA ARG A 106 2.38 -21.45 0.80
C ARG A 106 1.89 -21.22 2.22
N VAL A 107 0.74 -20.59 2.36
CA VAL A 107 -0.01 -20.46 3.61
C VAL A 107 -1.44 -20.92 3.40
N LYS A 108 -1.99 -21.64 4.38
CA LYS A 108 -3.37 -22.14 4.35
C LYS A 108 -4.07 -21.93 5.68
N LYS A 109 -5.38 -22.03 5.67
CA LYS A 109 -6.18 -22.07 6.88
C LYS A 109 -5.71 -23.18 7.82
N GLY A 110 -5.56 -22.86 9.11
CA GLY A 110 -5.06 -23.76 10.14
C GLY A 110 -3.53 -23.71 10.35
N ASP A 111 -2.80 -23.05 9.48
CA ASP A 111 -1.36 -22.86 9.68
C ASP A 111 -1.09 -21.90 10.85
N LYS A 112 0.02 -22.11 11.55
CA LYS A 112 0.50 -21.20 12.58
C LYS A 112 1.61 -20.33 11.98
N ILE A 113 1.28 -19.07 11.74
CA ILE A 113 2.23 -18.08 11.21
C ILE A 113 3.00 -17.39 12.32
N LEU A 114 4.19 -16.90 11.97
CA LEU A 114 5.06 -16.06 12.76
C LEU A 114 5.22 -14.72 12.06
N VAL A 115 4.92 -13.63 12.76
CA VAL A 115 5.22 -12.25 12.33
C VAL A 115 6.67 -11.95 12.75
N LYS A 116 7.53 -11.70 11.78
CA LYS A 116 8.99 -11.67 12.02
C LYS A 116 9.45 -10.53 12.93
N SER A 117 8.90 -9.33 12.79
CA SER A 117 9.31 -8.15 13.59
C SER A 117 8.85 -8.25 15.04
N THR A 118 7.64 -8.77 15.26
CA THR A 118 7.06 -8.87 16.62
C THR A 118 7.42 -10.16 17.33
N GLY A 119 7.84 -11.20 16.58
CA GLY A 119 8.09 -12.54 17.12
C GLY A 119 6.83 -13.28 17.57
N GLN A 120 5.65 -12.73 17.33
CA GLN A 120 4.38 -13.31 17.74
C GLN A 120 3.88 -14.34 16.73
N THR A 121 3.21 -15.36 17.25
CA THR A 121 2.63 -16.42 16.41
C THR A 121 1.12 -16.39 16.49
N HIS A 122 0.47 -16.56 15.33
CA HIS A 122 -0.99 -16.52 15.21
C HIS A 122 -1.51 -17.68 14.36
N LEU A 123 -2.71 -18.16 14.69
CA LEU A 123 -3.36 -19.22 13.93
C LEU A 123 -4.16 -18.60 12.77
N VAL A 124 -3.88 -19.03 11.55
CA VAL A 124 -4.61 -18.57 10.35
C VAL A 124 -6.03 -19.14 10.38
N THR A 125 -7.01 -18.26 10.41
CA THR A 125 -8.45 -18.61 10.42
C THR A 125 -9.06 -18.57 9.04
N SER A 126 -8.56 -17.70 8.15
CA SER A 126 -9.00 -17.60 6.76
C SER A 126 -7.91 -17.06 5.86
N VAL A 127 -7.88 -17.52 4.61
CA VAL A 127 -7.06 -17.02 3.50
C VAL A 127 -7.90 -16.94 2.24
N GLY A 128 -7.60 -15.98 1.37
CA GLY A 128 -8.31 -15.83 0.11
C GLY A 128 -7.85 -14.62 -0.70
N VAL A 129 -8.63 -14.31 -1.74
CA VAL A 129 -8.37 -13.25 -2.69
C VAL A 129 -9.56 -12.30 -2.79
N PHE A 130 -9.35 -11.14 -3.44
CA PHE A 130 -10.42 -10.19 -3.77
C PHE A 130 -10.79 -10.29 -5.25
N THR A 131 -12.10 -10.57 -5.56
CA THR A 131 -12.62 -10.74 -6.93
C THR A 131 -13.98 -10.06 -7.19
N PRO A 132 -14.18 -8.78 -7.08
CA PRO A 132 -13.63 -7.76 -6.19
C PRO A 132 -14.01 -7.97 -4.72
N LYS A 133 -15.01 -8.80 -4.44
CA LYS A 133 -15.40 -9.18 -3.08
C LYS A 133 -14.44 -10.20 -2.50
N HIS A 134 -14.42 -10.27 -1.21
CA HIS A 134 -13.73 -11.25 -0.41
C HIS A 134 -14.13 -12.68 -0.82
N SER A 135 -13.15 -13.49 -1.24
CA SER A 135 -13.36 -14.88 -1.65
C SER A 135 -12.32 -15.78 -0.99
N GLU A 136 -12.76 -16.70 -0.13
CA GLU A 136 -11.87 -17.67 0.49
C GLU A 136 -11.38 -18.69 -0.54
N THR A 137 -10.05 -18.91 -0.58
CA THR A 137 -9.42 -19.89 -1.48
C THR A 137 -8.83 -21.09 -0.73
N GLY A 138 -8.81 -21.04 0.60
CA GLY A 138 -8.23 -22.09 1.44
C GLY A 138 -6.71 -22.06 1.55
N SER A 139 -5.98 -21.63 0.52
CA SER A 139 -4.53 -21.41 0.52
C SER A 139 -4.13 -20.29 -0.41
N LEU A 140 -2.94 -19.72 -0.17
CA LEU A 140 -2.21 -18.84 -1.08
C LEU A 140 -0.81 -19.42 -1.29
N GLU A 141 -0.33 -19.38 -2.52
CA GLU A 141 0.95 -19.95 -2.93
C GLU A 141 1.91 -18.89 -3.51
N ALA A 142 3.18 -19.26 -3.68
CA ALA A 142 4.20 -18.40 -4.25
C ALA A 142 3.73 -17.70 -5.53
N GLY A 143 3.87 -16.37 -5.59
CA GLY A 143 3.43 -15.51 -6.68
C GLY A 143 2.05 -14.88 -6.46
N GLU A 144 1.22 -15.43 -5.59
CA GLU A 144 -0.13 -14.92 -5.34
C GLU A 144 -0.15 -13.74 -4.37
N VAL A 145 -1.17 -12.90 -4.55
CA VAL A 145 -1.54 -11.81 -3.65
C VAL A 145 -2.94 -12.09 -3.12
N GLY A 146 -3.09 -12.00 -1.80
CA GLY A 146 -4.38 -12.24 -1.17
C GLY A 146 -4.39 -11.82 0.28
N PHE A 147 -5.48 -12.09 0.98
CA PHE A 147 -5.61 -11.76 2.40
C PHE A 147 -5.32 -12.95 3.30
N VAL A 148 -4.80 -12.65 4.48
CA VAL A 148 -4.62 -13.59 5.59
C VAL A 148 -5.29 -13.00 6.83
N ILE A 149 -6.14 -13.79 7.46
CA ILE A 149 -6.80 -13.47 8.73
C ILE A 149 -6.30 -14.48 9.77
N ALA A 150 -5.74 -13.96 10.86
CA ALA A 150 -5.15 -14.80 11.90
C ALA A 150 -5.57 -14.38 13.32
N GLY A 151 -6.73 -13.73 13.45
CA GLY A 151 -7.30 -13.33 14.74
C GLY A 151 -6.41 -12.36 15.54
N ILE A 152 -5.57 -11.57 14.86
CA ILE A 152 -4.68 -10.59 15.48
C ILE A 152 -5.53 -9.41 15.98
N LYS A 153 -5.61 -9.24 17.29
CA LYS A 153 -6.41 -8.16 17.91
C LYS A 153 -5.58 -6.90 18.16
N ASP A 154 -4.29 -7.05 18.30
CA ASP A 154 -3.37 -5.93 18.42
C ASP A 154 -3.18 -5.27 17.05
N ILE A 155 -3.54 -3.99 16.94
CA ILE A 155 -3.40 -3.20 15.71
C ILE A 155 -1.96 -3.22 15.19
N PHE A 156 -0.98 -3.24 16.09
CA PHE A 156 0.45 -3.27 15.73
C PHE A 156 1.03 -4.69 15.60
N GLY A 157 0.19 -5.72 15.73
CA GLY A 157 0.62 -7.12 15.72
C GLY A 157 1.08 -7.64 14.35
N ALA A 158 0.72 -6.97 13.25
CA ALA A 158 1.11 -7.31 11.88
C ALA A 158 1.35 -6.05 11.04
N PRO A 159 2.47 -5.35 11.24
CA PRO A 159 2.73 -4.07 10.56
C PRO A 159 2.99 -4.27 9.06
N VAL A 160 2.56 -3.29 8.26
CA VAL A 160 2.83 -3.24 6.82
C VAL A 160 4.34 -3.21 6.57
N GLY A 161 4.80 -3.98 5.59
CA GLY A 161 6.22 -4.16 5.27
C GLY A 161 6.90 -5.29 6.03
N ASP A 162 6.21 -5.95 6.97
CA ASP A 162 6.76 -7.09 7.70
C ASP A 162 6.67 -8.40 6.91
N THR A 163 7.42 -9.38 7.38
CA THR A 163 7.48 -10.72 6.79
C THR A 163 6.71 -11.71 7.64
N LEU A 164 5.82 -12.46 6.99
CA LEU A 164 5.19 -13.64 7.58
C LEU A 164 5.90 -14.90 7.14
N THR A 165 6.07 -15.81 8.09
CA THR A 165 6.54 -17.19 7.84
C THR A 165 5.73 -18.18 8.66
N LEU A 166 5.95 -19.49 8.47
CA LEU A 166 5.37 -20.50 9.35
C LEU A 166 6.17 -20.59 10.67
N SER A 167 5.48 -20.81 11.78
CA SER A 167 6.13 -21.01 13.08
C SER A 167 7.06 -22.24 13.11
N THR A 168 6.86 -23.18 12.18
CA THR A 168 7.70 -24.36 12.00
C THR A 168 9.01 -24.09 11.26
N THR A 169 9.08 -22.97 10.51
CA THR A 169 10.25 -22.55 9.74
C THR A 169 10.66 -21.11 10.07
N PRO A 170 10.96 -20.78 11.34
CA PRO A 170 11.15 -19.40 11.78
C PRO A 170 12.43 -18.74 11.23
N ASN A 171 13.40 -19.53 10.77
CA ASN A 171 14.74 -19.06 10.38
C ASN A 171 14.82 -18.63 8.91
N VAL A 172 13.74 -18.02 8.38
CA VAL A 172 13.80 -17.40 7.05
C VAL A 172 14.27 -15.94 7.18
N ASP A 173 14.95 -15.44 6.14
CA ASP A 173 15.34 -14.04 6.06
C ASP A 173 14.11 -13.15 5.89
N MET A 174 14.12 -12.00 6.54
CA MET A 174 13.10 -10.98 6.31
C MET A 174 13.15 -10.50 4.87
N LEU A 175 11.99 -10.29 4.30
CA LEU A 175 11.88 -9.60 3.01
C LEU A 175 12.22 -8.11 3.21
N PRO A 176 12.82 -7.44 2.22
CA PRO A 176 12.98 -6.00 2.29
C PRO A 176 11.59 -5.36 2.39
N GLY A 177 11.37 -4.66 3.49
CA GLY A 177 10.14 -3.92 3.74
C GLY A 177 10.10 -2.61 2.97
N PHE A 178 9.07 -1.81 3.24
CA PHE A 178 8.95 -0.49 2.63
C PHE A 178 9.89 0.53 3.32
N LYS A 179 10.43 1.46 2.54
CA LYS A 179 11.22 2.58 3.07
C LYS A 179 10.29 3.49 3.88
N LYS A 180 10.68 3.82 5.12
CA LYS A 180 9.97 4.82 5.91
C LYS A 180 10.16 6.19 5.26
N VAL A 181 9.06 6.78 4.82
CA VAL A 181 9.04 8.14 4.27
C VAL A 181 8.86 9.12 5.42
N LYS A 182 9.65 10.21 5.42
CA LYS A 182 9.51 11.27 6.42
C LYS A 182 8.36 12.19 6.01
N PRO A 183 7.50 12.60 6.96
CA PRO A 183 6.48 13.60 6.69
C PRO A 183 7.10 14.92 6.21
N GLN A 184 6.40 15.60 5.30
CA GLN A 184 6.79 16.89 4.73
C GLN A 184 5.95 18.04 5.30
N VAL A 185 4.70 17.75 5.68
CA VAL A 185 3.74 18.72 6.20
C VAL A 185 3.26 18.24 7.55
N TYR A 186 3.11 19.14 8.50
CA TYR A 186 2.57 18.86 9.83
C TYR A 186 1.40 19.79 10.12
N ALA A 187 0.35 19.24 10.75
CA ALA A 187 -0.77 20.00 11.29
C ALA A 187 -1.25 19.37 12.60
N GLY A 188 -1.76 20.19 13.50
CA GLY A 188 -2.48 19.73 14.68
C GLY A 188 -3.92 19.39 14.28
N LEU A 189 -4.39 18.23 14.67
CA LEU A 189 -5.78 17.80 14.57
C LEU A 189 -6.37 17.69 15.97
N PHE A 190 -7.49 18.34 16.20
CA PHE A 190 -8.14 18.42 17.51
C PHE A 190 -9.62 18.06 17.39
N PRO A 191 -10.16 17.18 18.23
CA PRO A 191 -11.60 16.93 18.25
C PRO A 191 -12.36 18.16 18.75
N ILE A 192 -13.55 18.40 18.22
CA ILE A 192 -14.41 19.53 18.65
C ILE A 192 -14.85 19.33 20.10
N THR A 193 -15.14 18.08 20.48
CA THR A 193 -15.52 17.76 21.86
C THR A 193 -14.42 16.94 22.54
N SER A 194 -14.21 17.16 23.84
CA SER A 194 -13.19 16.43 24.61
C SER A 194 -13.50 14.94 24.74
N ASP A 195 -14.75 14.54 24.63
CA ASP A 195 -15.20 13.15 24.74
C ASP A 195 -14.76 12.33 23.50
N ASP A 196 -14.50 13.00 22.37
CA ASP A 196 -14.05 12.38 21.14
C ASP A 196 -12.54 12.11 21.11
N TYR A 197 -11.76 12.50 22.14
CA TYR A 197 -10.31 12.31 22.15
C TYR A 197 -9.90 10.83 22.09
N GLU A 198 -10.50 9.96 22.90
CA GLU A 198 -10.21 8.53 22.90
C GLU A 198 -10.67 7.84 21.59
N PRO A 199 -11.90 8.08 21.09
CA PRO A 199 -12.30 7.62 19.76
C PRO A 199 -11.35 8.09 18.65
N PHE A 200 -10.87 9.33 18.70
CA PHE A 200 -9.93 9.89 17.75
C PHE A 200 -8.57 9.20 17.81
N ARG A 201 -8.02 8.94 19.00
CA ARG A 201 -6.79 8.18 19.16
C ARG A 201 -6.89 6.79 18.54
N ASP A 202 -7.99 6.10 18.78
CA ASP A 202 -8.23 4.76 18.23
C ASP A 202 -8.42 4.77 16.72
N ALA A 203 -9.07 5.80 16.18
CA ALA A 203 -9.22 6.01 14.75
C ALA A 203 -7.86 6.24 14.06
N LEU A 204 -6.99 7.09 14.64
CA LEU A 204 -5.63 7.31 14.13
C LEU A 204 -4.79 6.02 14.15
N ALA A 205 -4.89 5.22 15.21
CA ALA A 205 -4.18 3.95 15.29
C ALA A 205 -4.63 2.97 14.20
N LYS A 206 -5.95 2.86 13.96
CA LYS A 206 -6.53 2.03 12.90
C LYS A 206 -6.15 2.55 11.50
N LEU A 207 -6.19 3.87 11.30
CA LEU A 207 -5.82 4.48 10.02
C LEU A 207 -4.33 4.28 9.70
N LYS A 208 -3.45 4.40 10.68
CA LYS A 208 -2.01 4.18 10.53
C LYS A 208 -1.66 2.77 10.11
N LEU A 209 -2.49 1.79 10.41
CA LEU A 209 -2.26 0.41 10.02
C LEU A 209 -2.19 0.27 8.50
N ASN A 210 -3.05 0.99 7.79
CA ASN A 210 -3.13 0.97 6.32
C ASN A 210 -2.47 2.20 5.66
N ASP A 211 -2.06 3.18 6.46
CA ASP A 211 -1.31 4.36 6.01
C ASP A 211 0.00 4.49 6.81
N SER A 212 1.02 3.74 6.36
CA SER A 212 2.32 3.73 7.03
C SER A 212 3.06 5.08 6.99
N ALA A 213 2.64 5.98 6.11
CA ALA A 213 3.20 7.33 5.98
C ALA A 213 2.64 8.32 7.01
N LEU A 214 1.45 8.02 7.56
CA LEU A 214 0.86 8.84 8.62
C LEU A 214 1.72 8.75 9.89
N PHE A 215 2.19 9.90 10.34
CA PHE A 215 2.82 10.08 11.65
C PHE A 215 1.85 10.83 12.57
N TYR A 216 1.78 10.47 13.84
CA TYR A 216 1.06 11.26 14.84
C TYR A 216 1.68 11.12 16.21
N GLU A 217 1.60 12.18 17.00
CA GLU A 217 2.01 12.25 18.39
C GLU A 217 1.00 13.10 19.17
N PRO A 218 0.79 12.83 20.47
CA PRO A 218 -0.11 13.66 21.30
C PRO A 218 0.35 15.12 21.32
N GLU A 219 -0.60 16.04 21.21
CA GLU A 219 -0.39 17.47 21.30
C GLU A 219 -1.45 18.11 22.19
N SER A 220 -1.11 19.15 22.90
CA SER A 220 -2.05 19.93 23.71
C SER A 220 -1.96 21.41 23.32
N SER A 221 -3.12 22.05 23.26
CA SER A 221 -3.27 23.49 23.01
C SER A 221 -4.10 24.12 24.10
N ASP A 222 -3.69 25.27 24.62
CA ASP A 222 -4.47 26.00 25.62
C ASP A 222 -5.84 26.43 25.09
N ALA A 223 -5.96 26.63 23.77
CA ALA A 223 -7.19 27.06 23.14
C ALA A 223 -8.08 25.90 22.62
N LEU A 224 -7.45 24.79 22.18
CA LEU A 224 -8.15 23.67 21.50
C LEU A 224 -8.20 22.40 22.34
N GLY A 225 -7.52 22.36 23.49
CA GLY A 225 -7.48 21.18 24.35
C GLY A 225 -6.48 20.13 23.86
N PHE A 226 -6.85 18.84 24.05
CA PHE A 226 -6.01 17.72 23.68
C PHE A 226 -6.30 17.25 22.25
N GLY A 227 -5.25 16.97 21.49
CA GLY A 227 -5.30 16.50 20.13
C GLY A 227 -4.03 15.76 19.72
N PHE A 228 -3.75 15.74 18.44
CA PHE A 228 -2.55 15.09 17.90
C PHE A 228 -1.89 15.99 16.86
N ARG A 229 -0.57 16.10 16.96
CA ARG A 229 0.25 16.62 15.89
C ARG A 229 0.46 15.51 14.87
N CYS A 230 -0.07 15.72 13.68
CA CYS A 230 0.00 14.75 12.59
C CYS A 230 0.98 15.18 11.51
N GLY A 231 1.71 14.22 10.97
CA GLY A 231 2.65 14.42 9.87
C GLY A 231 2.22 13.70 8.62
N PHE A 232 2.31 14.38 7.47
CA PHE A 232 1.77 13.97 6.18
C PHE A 232 2.82 14.08 5.08
N LEU A 233 2.64 13.33 3.97
CA LEU A 233 3.50 13.41 2.78
C LEU A 233 3.35 14.75 2.03
N GLY A 234 2.22 15.42 2.20
CA GLY A 234 1.87 16.68 1.56
C GLY A 234 0.46 17.11 1.90
N MET A 235 0.00 18.23 1.32
CA MET A 235 -1.32 18.80 1.59
C MET A 235 -2.46 17.86 1.20
N LEU A 236 -2.38 17.24 0.02
CA LEU A 236 -3.41 16.29 -0.43
C LEU A 236 -3.52 15.07 0.51
N HIS A 237 -2.39 14.57 1.01
CA HIS A 237 -2.40 13.47 1.98
C HIS A 237 -3.10 13.90 3.28
N MET A 238 -2.85 15.12 3.76
CA MET A 238 -3.52 15.69 4.92
C MET A 238 -5.05 15.75 4.73
N GLU A 239 -5.50 16.27 3.58
CA GLU A 239 -6.93 16.36 3.24
C GLU A 239 -7.59 14.97 3.18
N ILE A 240 -6.92 13.98 2.58
CA ILE A 240 -7.42 12.61 2.51
C ILE A 240 -7.54 11.98 3.90
N VAL A 241 -6.52 12.14 4.75
CA VAL A 241 -6.53 11.63 6.13
C VAL A 241 -7.66 12.27 6.93
N GLN A 242 -7.82 13.58 6.83
CA GLN A 242 -8.92 14.30 7.50
C GLN A 242 -10.29 13.80 7.02
N GLU A 243 -10.53 13.74 5.70
CA GLU A 243 -11.77 13.23 5.12
C GLU A 243 -12.07 11.79 5.58
N ARG A 244 -11.05 10.92 5.66
CA ARG A 244 -11.21 9.56 6.14
C ARG A 244 -11.60 9.51 7.61
N LEU A 245 -10.97 10.33 8.48
CA LEU A 245 -11.32 10.41 9.90
C LEU A 245 -12.76 10.89 10.10
N GLU A 246 -13.19 11.88 9.34
CA GLU A 246 -14.55 12.40 9.37
C GLU A 246 -15.57 11.36 8.88
N ARG A 247 -15.32 10.75 7.72
CA ARG A 247 -16.28 9.89 7.03
C ARG A 247 -16.31 8.45 7.54
N GLU A 248 -15.15 7.85 7.84
CA GLU A 248 -15.06 6.44 8.25
C GLU A 248 -15.27 6.28 9.77
N TYR A 249 -14.90 7.30 10.56
CA TYR A 249 -14.93 7.25 12.02
C TYR A 249 -15.92 8.24 12.65
N ASN A 250 -16.61 9.04 11.84
CA ASN A 250 -17.61 10.03 12.25
C ASN A 250 -17.05 11.01 13.31
N LEU A 251 -15.85 11.53 13.06
CA LEU A 251 -15.17 12.49 13.93
C LEU A 251 -15.24 13.89 13.33
N ASP A 252 -15.65 14.86 14.16
CA ASP A 252 -15.60 16.28 13.80
C ASP A 252 -14.28 16.87 14.32
N LEU A 253 -13.41 17.32 13.41
CA LEU A 253 -12.06 17.74 13.71
C LEU A 253 -11.78 19.21 13.35
N LEU A 254 -11.03 19.89 14.21
CA LEU A 254 -10.40 21.18 13.93
C LEU A 254 -8.95 20.92 13.46
N THR A 255 -8.59 21.51 12.33
CA THR A 255 -7.25 21.42 11.76
C THR A 255 -6.52 22.75 11.89
N THR A 256 -5.32 22.74 12.44
CA THR A 256 -4.48 23.94 12.48
C THR A 256 -3.87 24.22 11.10
N ALA A 257 -3.38 25.46 10.90
CA ALA A 257 -2.65 25.79 9.69
C ALA A 257 -1.45 24.83 9.51
N PRO A 258 -1.25 24.27 8.30
CA PRO A 258 -0.17 23.34 8.04
C PRO A 258 1.19 24.05 8.12
N THR A 259 2.18 23.32 8.65
CA THR A 259 3.57 23.76 8.78
C THR A 259 4.50 22.79 8.10
N VAL A 260 5.69 23.26 7.70
CA VAL A 260 6.74 22.42 7.12
C VAL A 260 7.93 22.33 8.08
N ILE A 261 8.79 21.36 7.88
CA ILE A 261 10.03 21.23 8.66
C ILE A 261 11.07 22.23 8.13
N TYR A 262 11.73 22.94 9.04
CA TYR A 262 12.87 23.79 8.75
C TYR A 262 14.14 23.19 9.36
N GLU A 263 15.20 23.09 8.59
CA GLU A 263 16.53 22.76 9.08
C GLU A 263 17.35 24.05 9.28
N ILE A 264 17.81 24.28 10.51
CA ILE A 264 18.63 25.43 10.83
C ILE A 264 20.09 24.97 10.88
N VAL A 265 20.88 25.38 9.88
CA VAL A 265 22.32 25.14 9.84
C VAL A 265 23.03 26.34 10.47
N LYS A 266 23.66 26.13 11.63
CA LYS A 266 24.49 27.16 12.23
C LYS A 266 25.78 27.30 11.42
N LYS A 267 26.13 28.54 11.02
CA LYS A 267 27.48 28.82 10.53
C LYS A 267 28.44 28.74 11.73
N ASN A 268 29.44 27.87 11.65
CA ASN A 268 30.58 27.87 12.57
C ASN A 268 31.45 29.12 12.36
#